data_23a0365f8735f37b52dc40d31d7d820f
#
_entry.id   23a0365f8735f37b52dc40d31d7d820f
#
_cell.length_a   1.000
_cell.length_b   1.000
_cell.length_c   1.000
_cell.angle_alpha   90.00
_cell.angle_beta   90.00
_cell.angle_gamma   90.00
#
_symmetry.space_group_name_H-M   'P 1'
#
loop_
_entity.id
_entity.type
_entity.pdbx_description
1 polymer ?
#
loop_
_entity_poly.entity_id
_entity_poly.type
_entity_poly.pdbx_seq_one_letter_code
_entity_poly.pdbx_strand_id
1 'polypeptide(L)'
;MDDMAWTAAELKPFGLQLVLELSGRLEASGLAAAPRASRVIFGHLYGLLDHGVELMARLAAQQGSLSARVLALGLCRYVEVDLRQCCVEAAAGQDEVLDRTHGAMTALLERCDVCFMADRIECHADHQIALRLPFHLLSGDYYSPPEPV
;
A
#
# COMPACT_ATOMS: atom_id res chain seq x y z
N MET A 1 8.14 -6.78 18.82
CA MET A 1 7.86 -5.33 18.65
C MET A 1 9.11 -4.50 18.89
N ASP A 2 9.86 -4.80 19.92
CA ASP A 2 11.10 -4.08 20.26
C ASP A 2 12.14 -4.09 19.13
N ASP A 3 12.28 -5.21 18.40
CA ASP A 3 13.23 -5.33 17.29
C ASP A 3 12.93 -4.37 16.11
N MET A 4 11.66 -4.15 15.77
CA MET A 4 11.29 -3.25 14.68
C MET A 4 11.48 -1.78 15.06
N ALA A 5 11.15 -1.42 16.30
CA ALA A 5 11.38 -0.08 16.81
C ALA A 5 12.88 0.23 16.90
N TRP A 6 13.69 -0.75 17.34
CA TRP A 6 15.13 -0.65 17.34
C TRP A 6 15.70 -0.47 15.93
N THR A 7 15.26 -1.31 14.96
CA THR A 7 15.68 -1.20 13.55
C THR A 7 15.35 0.15 12.96
N ALA A 8 14.14 0.68 13.21
CA ALA A 8 13.77 2.00 12.73
C ALA A 8 14.66 3.11 13.29
N ALA A 9 15.03 3.04 14.57
CA ALA A 9 15.93 3.98 15.21
C ALA A 9 17.35 3.94 14.61
N GLU A 10 17.86 2.76 14.31
CA GLU A 10 19.19 2.56 13.69
C GLU A 10 19.25 3.06 12.24
N LEU A 11 18.14 2.98 11.48
CA LEU A 11 18.08 3.42 10.10
C LEU A 11 17.96 4.95 9.95
N LYS A 12 17.35 5.61 10.91
CA LYS A 12 17.07 7.04 10.89
C LYS A 12 18.29 7.95 10.64
N PRO A 13 19.48 7.72 11.24
CA PRO A 13 20.68 8.53 11.01
C PRO A 13 21.19 8.47 9.57
N PHE A 14 20.85 7.42 8.83
CA PHE A 14 21.22 7.22 7.42
C PHE A 14 20.17 7.81 6.44
N GLY A 15 19.12 8.45 6.94
CA GLY A 15 18.00 8.92 6.12
C GLY A 15 17.14 7.79 5.55
N LEU A 16 17.25 6.58 6.11
CA LEU A 16 16.47 5.43 5.72
C LEU A 16 15.22 5.30 6.61
N GLN A 17 14.15 4.80 6.03
CA GLN A 17 12.86 4.62 6.70
C GLN A 17 12.42 3.17 6.63
N LEU A 18 11.97 2.64 7.77
CA LEU A 18 11.38 1.30 7.82
C LEU A 18 9.91 1.38 7.46
N VAL A 19 9.52 0.64 6.42
CA VAL A 19 8.12 0.53 6.00
C VAL A 19 7.62 -0.87 6.25
N LEU A 20 6.51 -1.01 6.97
CA LEU A 20 5.84 -2.28 7.22
C LEU A 20 4.65 -2.44 6.27
N GLU A 21 4.72 -3.44 5.38
CA GLU A 21 3.60 -3.82 4.55
C GLU A 21 2.56 -4.63 5.35
N LEU A 22 1.32 -4.16 5.32
CA LEU A 22 0.18 -4.86 5.90
C LEU A 22 -0.46 -5.76 4.83
N SER A 23 0.04 -6.99 4.70
CA SER A 23 -0.53 -7.96 3.76
C SER A 23 -1.88 -8.51 4.26
N GLY A 24 -2.88 -8.49 3.37
CA GLY A 24 -4.31 -8.63 3.66
C GLY A 24 -4.85 -9.97 4.14
N ARG A 25 -4.05 -10.88 4.68
CA ARG A 25 -4.52 -12.17 5.19
C ARG A 25 -4.90 -12.22 6.67
N LEU A 26 -4.85 -11.12 7.37
CA LEU A 26 -5.57 -11.00 8.65
C LEU A 26 -7.06 -10.83 8.37
N GLU A 27 -7.58 -11.76 7.57
CA GLU A 27 -8.94 -11.73 7.09
C GLU A 27 -9.97 -11.72 8.21
N ALA A 28 -10.96 -10.97 7.92
CA ALA A 28 -12.20 -10.61 8.57
C ALA A 28 -12.89 -11.62 9.51
N SER A 29 -12.60 -12.90 9.44
CA SER A 29 -13.20 -13.91 10.31
C SER A 29 -12.74 -13.81 11.78
N GLY A 30 -11.57 -13.24 12.04
CA GLY A 30 -11.05 -13.05 13.40
C GLY A 30 -11.27 -11.65 13.97
N LEU A 31 -11.11 -10.59 13.16
CA LEU A 31 -11.15 -9.21 13.67
C LEU A 31 -12.56 -8.66 13.87
N ALA A 32 -13.51 -9.03 13.01
CA ALA A 32 -14.92 -8.63 13.18
C ALA A 32 -15.58 -9.32 14.36
N ALA A 33 -15.13 -10.55 14.66
CA ALA A 33 -15.67 -11.37 15.75
C ALA A 33 -15.00 -11.11 17.12
N ALA A 34 -13.85 -10.40 17.16
CA ALA A 34 -13.09 -10.20 18.39
C ALA A 34 -12.65 -8.74 18.59
N PRO A 35 -13.49 -7.88 19.17
CA PRO A 35 -13.17 -6.46 19.43
C PRO A 35 -11.88 -6.26 20.23
N ARG A 36 -11.53 -7.21 21.11
CA ARG A 36 -10.30 -7.17 21.91
C ARG A 36 -9.05 -7.38 21.06
N ALA A 37 -9.08 -8.33 20.11
CA ALA A 37 -7.96 -8.56 19.20
C ALA A 37 -7.70 -7.35 18.31
N SER A 38 -8.75 -6.68 17.83
CA SER A 38 -8.62 -5.42 17.09
C SER A 38 -7.91 -4.35 17.90
N ARG A 39 -8.27 -4.15 19.16
CA ARG A 39 -7.61 -3.14 20.02
C ARG A 39 -6.13 -3.42 20.21
N VAL A 40 -5.75 -4.68 20.40
CA VAL A 40 -4.34 -5.07 20.55
C VAL A 40 -3.56 -4.78 19.28
N ILE A 41 -4.09 -5.18 18.11
CA ILE A 41 -3.44 -4.95 16.81
C ILE A 41 -3.27 -3.45 16.56
N PHE A 42 -4.33 -2.65 16.70
CA PHE A 42 -4.22 -1.21 16.50
C PHE A 42 -3.29 -0.55 17.53
N GLY A 43 -3.29 -1.00 18.78
CA GLY A 43 -2.32 -0.54 19.79
C GLY A 43 -0.88 -0.80 19.36
N HIS A 44 -0.58 -1.95 18.78
CA HIS A 44 0.74 -2.26 18.23
C HIS A 44 1.08 -1.40 17.00
N LEU A 45 0.13 -1.16 16.09
CA LEU A 45 0.35 -0.31 14.92
C LEU A 45 0.66 1.14 15.33
N TYR A 46 -0.09 1.69 16.27
CA TYR A 46 0.20 3.03 16.81
C TYR A 46 1.58 3.06 17.48
N GLY A 47 1.94 2.04 18.27
CA GLY A 47 3.26 1.96 18.87
C GLY A 47 4.39 1.93 17.82
N LEU A 48 4.20 1.28 16.68
CA LEU A 48 5.17 1.28 15.58
C LEU A 48 5.29 2.67 14.94
N LEU A 49 4.16 3.35 14.69
CA LEU A 49 4.14 4.72 14.16
C LEU A 49 4.87 5.69 15.09
N ASP A 50 4.66 5.59 16.40
CA ASP A 50 5.34 6.42 17.41
C ASP A 50 6.87 6.22 17.40
N HIS A 51 7.33 5.05 16.95
CA HIS A 51 8.77 4.77 16.77
C HIS A 51 9.29 5.11 15.37
N GLY A 52 8.46 5.72 14.52
CA GLY A 52 8.86 6.17 13.18
C GLY A 52 8.85 5.06 12.13
N VAL A 53 8.17 3.93 12.39
CA VAL A 53 7.87 2.93 11.36
C VAL A 53 6.68 3.41 10.55
N GLU A 54 6.81 3.47 9.23
CA GLU A 54 5.69 3.80 8.35
C GLU A 54 4.91 2.56 7.95
N LEU A 55 3.62 2.73 7.71
CA LEU A 55 2.76 1.62 7.30
C LEU A 55 2.41 1.72 5.82
N MET A 56 2.43 0.58 5.15
CA MET A 56 1.97 0.41 3.77
C MET A 56 0.79 -0.55 3.72
N ALA A 57 -0.25 -0.18 2.99
CA ALA A 57 -1.40 -1.03 2.74
C ALA A 57 -1.62 -1.23 1.24
N ARG A 58 -2.20 -2.36 0.85
CA ARG A 58 -2.67 -2.57 -0.51
C ARG A 58 -4.07 -1.99 -0.69
N LEU A 59 -4.29 -1.29 -1.80
CA LEU A 59 -5.62 -0.88 -2.23
C LEU A 59 -6.35 -2.11 -2.78
N ALA A 60 -6.85 -2.96 -1.87
CA ALA A 60 -7.59 -4.15 -2.24
C ALA A 60 -9.08 -3.84 -2.39
N ALA A 61 -9.72 -4.45 -3.39
CA ALA A 61 -11.14 -4.29 -3.64
C ALA A 61 -12.05 -4.88 -2.53
N GLN A 62 -11.50 -5.60 -1.57
CA GLN A 62 -12.28 -6.25 -0.51
C GLN A 62 -12.56 -5.30 0.65
N GLN A 63 -13.82 -4.91 0.79
CA GLN A 63 -14.31 -4.19 1.97
C GLN A 63 -14.18 -5.08 3.22
N GLY A 64 -13.74 -4.49 4.34
CA GLY A 64 -13.62 -5.16 5.63
C GLY A 64 -12.26 -5.76 5.95
N SER A 65 -11.28 -5.69 5.03
CA SER A 65 -9.90 -6.11 5.30
C SER A 65 -9.21 -5.19 6.32
N LEU A 66 -8.11 -5.65 6.94
CA LEU A 66 -7.28 -4.83 7.81
C LEU A 66 -6.77 -3.60 7.04
N SER A 67 -6.32 -3.79 5.81
CA SER A 67 -5.85 -2.72 4.92
C SER A 67 -6.90 -1.62 4.74
N ALA A 68 -8.16 -1.99 4.45
CA ALA A 68 -9.24 -1.02 4.30
C ALA A 68 -9.52 -0.22 5.60
N ARG A 69 -9.42 -0.88 6.75
CA ARG A 69 -9.60 -0.21 8.06
C ARG A 69 -8.45 0.73 8.40
N VAL A 70 -7.22 0.31 8.14
CA VAL A 70 -6.02 1.12 8.38
C VAL A 70 -6.00 2.34 7.46
N LEU A 71 -6.41 2.17 6.18
CA LEU A 71 -6.62 3.26 5.23
C LEU A 71 -7.71 4.23 5.69
N ALA A 72 -8.86 3.71 6.14
CA ALA A 72 -9.95 4.55 6.63
C ALA A 72 -9.58 5.37 7.87
N LEU A 73 -8.61 4.90 8.66
CA LEU A 73 -8.06 5.60 9.83
C LEU A 73 -6.90 6.54 9.49
N GLY A 74 -6.45 6.59 8.23
CA GLY A 74 -5.33 7.43 7.81
C GLY A 74 -3.99 7.01 8.42
N LEU A 75 -3.81 5.74 8.77
CA LEU A 75 -2.60 5.26 9.43
C LEU A 75 -1.49 4.85 8.45
N CYS A 76 -1.81 4.70 7.16
CA CYS A 76 -0.83 4.34 6.13
C CYS A 76 -0.25 5.58 5.47
N ARG A 77 1.06 5.61 5.35
CA ARG A 77 1.80 6.59 4.53
C ARG A 77 1.86 6.14 3.08
N TYR A 78 1.99 4.82 2.84
CA TYR A 78 2.13 4.25 1.50
C TYR A 78 0.93 3.37 1.17
N VAL A 79 0.49 3.46 -0.08
CA VAL A 79 -0.62 2.63 -0.61
C VAL A 79 -0.17 2.01 -1.92
N GLU A 80 -0.02 0.68 -1.90
CA GLU A 80 0.27 -0.09 -3.10
C GLU A 80 -1.01 -0.37 -3.88
N VAL A 81 -0.98 -0.17 -5.18
CA VAL A 81 -2.06 -0.51 -6.11
C VAL A 81 -1.58 -1.61 -7.05
N ASP A 82 -2.36 -2.69 -7.15
CA ASP A 82 -2.07 -3.77 -8.09
C ASP A 82 -2.34 -3.30 -9.53
N LEU A 83 -1.28 -2.90 -10.22
CA LEU A 83 -1.36 -2.41 -11.58
C LEU A 83 -1.72 -3.51 -12.58
N ARG A 84 -1.41 -4.79 -12.30
CA ARG A 84 -1.69 -5.91 -13.23
C ARG A 84 -3.18 -6.04 -13.52
N GLN A 85 -4.01 -5.90 -12.49
CA GLN A 85 -5.47 -5.94 -12.70
C GLN A 85 -5.90 -4.79 -13.61
N CYS A 86 -5.42 -3.58 -13.37
CA CYS A 86 -5.69 -2.43 -14.21
C CYS A 86 -5.21 -2.62 -15.65
N CYS A 87 -4.03 -3.22 -15.85
CA CYS A 87 -3.46 -3.49 -17.17
C CYS A 87 -4.28 -4.53 -17.96
N VAL A 88 -4.68 -5.63 -17.32
CA VAL A 88 -5.49 -6.67 -17.96
C VAL A 88 -6.84 -6.12 -18.42
N GLU A 89 -7.49 -5.34 -17.58
CA GLU A 89 -8.81 -4.78 -17.86
C GLU A 89 -8.73 -3.64 -18.89
N ALA A 90 -7.69 -2.80 -18.84
CA ALA A 90 -7.43 -1.78 -19.87
C ALA A 90 -7.11 -2.38 -21.24
N ALA A 91 -6.34 -3.49 -21.29
CA ALA A 91 -6.07 -4.23 -22.53
C ALA A 91 -7.34 -4.84 -23.14
N ALA A 92 -8.34 -5.15 -22.33
CA ALA A 92 -9.67 -5.59 -22.76
C ALA A 92 -10.58 -4.44 -23.23
N GLY A 93 -10.09 -3.20 -23.26
CA GLY A 93 -10.86 -2.01 -23.65
C GLY A 93 -11.83 -1.50 -22.57
N GLN A 94 -11.61 -1.88 -21.33
CA GLN A 94 -12.42 -1.46 -20.19
C GLN A 94 -11.80 -0.25 -19.49
N ASP A 95 -11.80 0.90 -20.15
CA ASP A 95 -11.27 2.15 -19.57
C ASP A 95 -12.01 2.58 -18.27
N GLU A 96 -13.25 2.11 -18.07
CA GLU A 96 -14.03 2.36 -16.84
C GLU A 96 -13.32 1.92 -15.56
N VAL A 97 -12.46 0.91 -15.64
CA VAL A 97 -11.70 0.43 -14.46
C VAL A 97 -10.62 1.42 -14.09
N LEU A 98 -9.93 1.97 -15.08
CA LEU A 98 -8.93 3.02 -14.83
C LEU A 98 -9.59 4.25 -14.23
N ASP A 99 -10.75 4.67 -14.75
CA ASP A 99 -11.48 5.81 -14.23
C ASP A 99 -11.96 5.57 -12.79
N ARG A 100 -12.43 4.36 -12.49
CA ARG A 100 -12.83 3.96 -11.14
C ARG A 100 -11.64 3.95 -10.18
N THR A 101 -10.51 3.39 -10.61
CA THR A 101 -9.28 3.34 -9.82
C THR A 101 -8.76 4.76 -9.58
N HIS A 102 -8.70 5.58 -10.61
CA HIS A 102 -8.32 6.99 -10.50
C HIS A 102 -9.20 7.74 -9.50
N GLY A 103 -10.53 7.58 -9.61
CA GLY A 103 -11.48 8.19 -8.68
C GLY A 103 -11.29 7.74 -7.24
N ALA A 104 -11.04 6.45 -7.01
CA ALA A 104 -10.76 5.91 -5.67
C ALA A 104 -9.45 6.46 -5.10
N MET A 105 -8.39 6.55 -5.90
CA MET A 105 -7.11 7.12 -5.49
C MET A 105 -7.24 8.62 -5.17
N THR A 106 -7.93 9.39 -6.02
CA THR A 106 -8.17 10.82 -5.80
C THR A 106 -8.96 11.07 -4.51
N ALA A 107 -10.01 10.29 -4.27
CA ALA A 107 -10.79 10.40 -3.04
C ALA A 107 -9.98 10.07 -1.77
N LEU A 108 -8.97 9.22 -1.88
CA LEU A 108 -8.04 8.97 -0.76
C LEU A 108 -7.07 10.13 -0.56
N LEU A 109 -6.53 10.72 -1.64
CA LEU A 109 -5.63 11.89 -1.56
C LEU A 109 -6.31 13.11 -0.93
N GLU A 110 -7.61 13.29 -1.17
CA GLU A 110 -8.39 14.38 -0.55
C GLU A 110 -8.58 14.21 0.95
N ARG A 111 -8.49 12.97 1.46
CA ARG A 111 -8.78 12.65 2.86
C ARG A 111 -7.55 12.34 3.69
N CYS A 112 -6.51 11.83 3.05
CA CYS A 112 -5.33 11.29 3.71
C CYS A 112 -4.06 11.74 2.97
N ASP A 113 -3.01 12.03 3.73
CA ASP A 113 -1.68 12.27 3.17
C ASP A 113 -1.01 10.93 2.88
N VAL A 114 -1.32 10.34 1.73
CA VAL A 114 -0.81 9.05 1.28
C VAL A 114 0.04 9.18 0.03
N CYS A 115 1.01 8.29 -0.09
CA CYS A 115 1.88 8.15 -1.25
C CYS A 115 1.50 6.85 -1.99
N PHE A 116 0.96 6.96 -3.20
CA PHE A 116 0.62 5.80 -4.01
C PHE A 116 1.85 5.22 -4.70
N MET A 117 1.98 3.90 -4.65
CA MET A 117 3.04 3.15 -5.28
C MET A 117 2.45 2.12 -6.26
N ALA A 118 2.94 2.12 -7.50
CA ALA A 118 2.74 1.02 -8.43
C ALA A 118 3.95 0.10 -8.38
N ASP A 119 3.71 -1.17 -8.15
CA ASP A 119 4.72 -2.22 -8.19
C ASP A 119 4.54 -3.11 -9.44
N ARG A 120 5.62 -3.82 -9.83
CA ARG A 120 5.64 -4.77 -10.95
C ARG A 120 5.33 -4.15 -12.30
N ILE A 121 5.91 -3.01 -12.58
CA ILE A 121 5.91 -2.46 -13.94
C ILE A 121 6.95 -3.25 -14.74
N GLU A 122 6.48 -4.15 -15.62
CA GLU A 122 7.33 -5.11 -16.33
C GLU A 122 7.62 -4.65 -17.77
N CYS A 123 6.77 -3.79 -18.34
CA CYS A 123 6.91 -3.34 -19.72
C CYS A 123 6.47 -1.89 -19.93
N HIS A 124 6.74 -1.37 -21.15
CA HIS A 124 6.36 -0.01 -21.53
C HIS A 124 4.84 0.22 -21.48
N ALA A 125 4.02 -0.78 -21.80
CA ALA A 125 2.57 -0.67 -21.74
C ALA A 125 2.08 -0.44 -20.30
N ASP A 126 2.64 -1.19 -19.33
CA ASP A 126 2.34 -1.01 -17.90
C ASP A 126 2.72 0.40 -17.43
N HIS A 127 3.91 0.88 -17.88
CA HIS A 127 4.35 2.24 -17.57
C HIS A 127 3.37 3.29 -18.11
N GLN A 128 2.88 3.14 -19.35
CA GLN A 128 1.91 4.07 -19.92
C GLN A 128 0.57 4.07 -19.17
N ILE A 129 0.14 2.93 -18.67
CA ILE A 129 -1.07 2.83 -17.84
C ILE A 129 -0.81 3.49 -16.46
N ALA A 130 0.35 3.24 -15.86
CA ALA A 130 0.72 3.86 -14.59
C ALA A 130 0.71 5.39 -14.66
N LEU A 131 1.15 5.98 -15.77
CA LEU A 131 1.13 7.44 -15.97
C LEU A 131 -0.28 8.06 -16.05
N ARG A 132 -1.31 7.26 -16.25
CA ARG A 132 -2.72 7.70 -16.25
C ARG A 132 -3.32 7.78 -14.85
N LEU A 133 -2.60 7.28 -13.84
CA LEU A 133 -3.06 7.19 -12.44
C LEU A 133 -2.16 8.08 -11.55
N PRO A 134 -2.65 8.61 -10.44
CA PRO A 134 -1.92 9.52 -9.57
C PRO A 134 -0.90 8.78 -8.68
N PHE A 135 0.02 8.02 -9.30
CA PHE A 135 1.12 7.39 -8.60
C PHE A 135 2.23 8.40 -8.28
N HIS A 136 2.86 8.22 -7.13
CA HIS A 136 4.02 8.99 -6.68
C HIS A 136 5.32 8.21 -6.84
N LEU A 137 5.23 6.87 -6.73
CA LEU A 137 6.36 5.95 -6.85
C LEU A 137 6.03 4.86 -7.86
N LEU A 138 7.01 4.52 -8.69
CA LEU A 138 6.90 3.47 -9.71
C LEU A 138 8.07 2.50 -9.51
N SER A 139 7.77 1.19 -9.47
CA SER A 139 8.75 0.11 -9.26
C SER A 139 8.47 -1.06 -10.20
N GLY A 140 9.53 -1.75 -10.61
CA GLY A 140 9.44 -2.96 -11.42
C GLY A 140 10.62 -3.13 -12.38
N ASP A 141 10.68 -4.31 -13.01
CA ASP A 141 11.79 -4.74 -13.88
C ASP A 141 11.97 -3.85 -15.11
N TYR A 142 10.97 -3.09 -15.50
CA TYR A 142 11.06 -2.11 -16.58
C TYR A 142 12.10 -1.01 -16.28
N TYR A 143 12.28 -0.64 -15.01
CA TYR A 143 13.22 0.41 -14.61
C TYR A 143 14.58 -0.14 -14.17
N SER A 144 14.57 -1.29 -13.53
CA SER A 144 15.77 -1.94 -12.99
C SER A 144 15.62 -3.46 -13.17
N PRO A 145 15.97 -3.99 -14.34
CA PRO A 145 15.92 -5.43 -14.55
C PRO A 145 16.83 -6.14 -13.55
N PRO A 146 16.46 -7.35 -13.09
CA PRO A 146 17.27 -8.11 -12.15
C PRO A 146 18.66 -8.36 -12.72
N GLU A 147 19.69 -8.08 -11.93
CA GLU A 147 21.06 -8.43 -12.31
C GLU A 147 21.21 -9.96 -12.33
N PRO A 148 21.82 -10.53 -13.37
CA PRO A 148 22.09 -11.96 -13.39
C PRO A 148 23.05 -12.33 -12.25
N VAL A 149 22.63 -13.28 -11.42
CA VAL A 149 23.45 -13.85 -10.33
C VAL A 149 24.48 -14.81 -10.90
#